data_ec31ea542117920f3ee21bf764b07fa2
#
_entry.id   ec31ea542117920f3ee21bf764b07fa2
#
_cell.length_a   1.000
_cell.length_b   1.000
_cell.length_c   1.000
_cell.angle_alpha   90.00
_cell.angle_beta   90.00
_cell.angle_gamma   90.00
#
_symmetry.space_group_name_H-M   'P 1'
#
loop_
_entity.id
_entity.type
_entity.pdbx_description
1 polymer ?
#
loop_
_entity_poly.entity_id
_entity_poly.type
_entity_poly.pdbx_seq_one_letter_code
_entity_poly.pdbx_strand_id
1 'polypeptide(L)'
;LLEFIDRGAPAAPSPRPVAGVASAPAAHPAAEPWPGDRVEPWSRIRKLTADHMLMSRRVSAHVQTLFEVDYTQVARIRAGKKQEFAERGVNLTYLAFIAKAVAANLRRHPRLNAAVGADTTILRHEVNLGIAVALDWGLIVPVVKQADELSLLGLARAISDLGERARTKKLNPDEVQRGTFSITNPGVFGSLAGLPILNQPQ
;
A
#
# COMPACT_ATOMS: atom_id res chain seq x y z
N LEU A 1 -4.66 -33.75 -15.06
CA LEU A 1 -4.17 -32.39 -15.29
C LEU A 1 -2.75 -32.39 -15.87
N LEU A 2 -1.82 -33.13 -15.28
CA LEU A 2 -0.43 -33.26 -15.78
C LEU A 2 -0.36 -33.90 -17.17
N GLU A 3 -1.12 -34.98 -17.43
CA GLU A 3 -1.21 -35.58 -18.77
C GLU A 3 -1.80 -34.65 -19.86
N PHE A 4 -2.64 -33.69 -19.46
CA PHE A 4 -3.19 -32.71 -20.38
C PHE A 4 -2.12 -31.64 -20.76
N ILE A 5 -1.24 -31.31 -19.83
CA ILE A 5 -0.12 -30.40 -20.05
C ILE A 5 0.93 -31.01 -20.98
N ASP A 6 1.25 -32.30 -20.80
CA ASP A 6 2.26 -33.03 -21.61
C ASP A 6 1.81 -33.30 -23.07
N ARG A 7 0.52 -33.37 -23.34
CA ARG A 7 0.00 -33.57 -24.71
C ARG A 7 -0.08 -32.30 -25.57
N GLY A 8 0.29 -31.16 -25.04
CA GLY A 8 0.16 -29.88 -25.73
C GLY A 8 -1.32 -29.57 -26.01
N ALA A 9 -1.84 -28.51 -25.40
CA ALA A 9 -3.20 -28.08 -25.70
C ALA A 9 -3.37 -27.84 -27.20
N PRO A 10 -4.49 -28.29 -27.83
CA PRO A 10 -4.75 -27.98 -29.23
C PRO A 10 -4.69 -26.47 -29.44
N ALA A 11 -4.01 -26.02 -30.49
CA ALA A 11 -3.87 -24.61 -30.80
C ALA A 11 -5.25 -23.95 -30.78
N ALA A 12 -5.44 -23.00 -29.86
CA ALA A 12 -6.66 -22.23 -29.79
C ALA A 12 -6.85 -21.51 -31.12
N PRO A 13 -8.07 -21.48 -31.70
CA PRO A 13 -8.33 -20.71 -32.91
C PRO A 13 -7.93 -19.27 -32.66
N SER A 14 -7.18 -18.68 -33.60
CA SER A 14 -6.76 -17.28 -33.52
C SER A 14 -7.96 -16.38 -33.20
N PRO A 15 -7.87 -15.52 -32.16
CA PRO A 15 -8.98 -14.67 -31.81
C PRO A 15 -9.29 -13.76 -33.00
N ARG A 16 -10.49 -13.85 -33.53
CA ARG A 16 -10.99 -12.83 -34.48
C ARG A 16 -10.92 -11.48 -33.78
N PRO A 17 -10.46 -10.42 -34.46
CA PRO A 17 -10.49 -9.09 -33.87
C PRO A 17 -11.97 -8.74 -33.56
N VAL A 18 -12.34 -8.88 -32.32
CA VAL A 18 -13.60 -8.31 -31.83
C VAL A 18 -13.35 -6.82 -31.82
N ALA A 19 -14.03 -6.09 -32.71
CA ALA A 19 -14.02 -4.63 -32.64
C ALA A 19 -14.37 -4.24 -31.21
N GLY A 20 -13.39 -3.65 -30.52
CA GLY A 20 -13.53 -3.32 -29.10
C GLY A 20 -14.64 -2.31 -28.93
N VAL A 21 -15.79 -2.79 -28.45
CA VAL A 21 -16.72 -1.92 -27.77
C VAL A 21 -16.02 -1.51 -26.49
N ALA A 22 -15.34 -0.37 -26.52
CA ALA A 22 -14.93 0.30 -25.31
C ALA A 22 -16.21 0.56 -24.50
N SER A 23 -16.51 -0.33 -23.56
CA SER A 23 -17.60 -0.09 -22.63
C SER A 23 -17.21 1.17 -21.86
N ALA A 24 -17.95 2.24 -22.06
CA ALA A 24 -17.86 3.41 -21.23
C ALA A 24 -17.89 2.94 -19.76
N PRO A 25 -17.05 3.50 -18.87
CA PRO A 25 -17.06 3.12 -17.46
C PRO A 25 -18.50 3.27 -16.97
N ALA A 26 -19.07 2.19 -16.42
CA ALA A 26 -20.41 2.21 -15.88
C ALA A 26 -20.51 3.38 -14.91
N ALA A 27 -21.29 4.39 -15.27
CA ALA A 27 -21.54 5.52 -14.38
C ALA A 27 -22.18 4.95 -13.10
N HIS A 28 -21.68 5.34 -11.94
CA HIS A 28 -22.33 5.02 -10.68
C HIS A 28 -23.74 5.61 -10.72
N PRO A 29 -24.78 4.85 -10.30
CA PRO A 29 -26.08 5.44 -10.12
C PRO A 29 -25.93 6.58 -9.12
N ALA A 30 -26.12 7.83 -9.59
CA ALA A 30 -26.07 8.99 -8.74
C ALA A 30 -27.29 8.95 -7.80
N ALA A 31 -27.06 9.05 -6.50
CA ALA A 31 -28.13 9.24 -5.55
C ALA A 31 -28.67 10.67 -5.68
N GLU A 32 -30.00 10.83 -5.66
CA GLU A 32 -30.63 12.14 -5.60
C GLU A 32 -30.81 12.54 -4.14
N PRO A 33 -30.53 13.82 -3.77
CA PRO A 33 -30.73 14.29 -2.41
C PRO A 33 -32.23 14.37 -2.08
N TRP A 34 -32.57 14.06 -0.83
CA TRP A 34 -33.93 14.19 -0.30
C TRP A 34 -34.11 15.56 0.36
N PRO A 35 -35.35 16.01 0.57
CA PRO A 35 -35.62 17.25 1.28
C PRO A 35 -34.99 17.24 2.68
N GLY A 36 -34.14 18.22 2.96
CA GLY A 36 -33.38 18.32 4.22
C GLY A 36 -31.98 17.75 4.20
N ASP A 37 -31.56 17.07 3.15
CA ASP A 37 -30.20 16.57 3.01
C ASP A 37 -29.19 17.71 2.84
N ARG A 38 -28.04 17.56 3.49
CA ARG A 38 -26.90 18.44 3.29
C ARG A 38 -25.99 17.87 2.21
N VAL A 39 -25.89 18.53 1.09
CA VAL A 39 -25.01 18.15 -0.02
C VAL A 39 -23.65 18.82 0.13
N GLU A 40 -22.58 18.03 0.21
CA GLU A 40 -21.20 18.51 0.28
C GLU A 40 -20.43 18.13 -0.99
N PRO A 41 -19.82 19.09 -1.69
CA PRO A 41 -19.00 18.80 -2.86
C PRO A 41 -17.72 18.06 -2.45
N TRP A 42 -17.30 17.11 -3.28
CA TRP A 42 -16.03 16.42 -3.05
C TRP A 42 -14.84 17.32 -3.31
N SER A 43 -13.86 17.29 -2.41
CA SER A 43 -12.56 17.88 -2.68
C SER A 43 -11.86 17.16 -3.84
N ARG A 44 -10.94 17.84 -4.53
CA ARG A 44 -10.16 17.26 -5.63
C ARG A 44 -9.43 15.98 -5.21
N ILE A 45 -8.83 15.97 -4.02
CA ILE A 45 -8.10 14.80 -3.52
C ILE A 45 -9.02 13.61 -3.26
N ARG A 46 -10.22 13.85 -2.71
CA ARG A 46 -11.22 12.80 -2.49
C ARG A 46 -11.65 12.16 -3.80
N LYS A 47 -11.88 12.97 -4.84
CA LYS A 47 -12.24 12.47 -6.17
C LYS A 47 -11.12 11.64 -6.78
N LEU A 48 -9.87 12.13 -6.77
CA LEU A 48 -8.72 11.40 -7.29
C LEU A 48 -8.50 10.07 -6.54
N THR A 49 -8.66 10.06 -5.22
CA THR A 49 -8.56 8.84 -4.41
C THR A 49 -9.66 7.84 -4.77
N ALA A 50 -10.89 8.29 -4.91
CA ALA A 50 -12.00 7.43 -5.30
C ALA A 50 -11.77 6.80 -6.69
N ASP A 51 -11.40 7.61 -7.68
CA ASP A 51 -11.11 7.13 -9.04
C ASP A 51 -9.96 6.12 -9.05
N HIS A 52 -8.90 6.37 -8.28
CA HIS A 52 -7.75 5.47 -8.16
C HIS A 52 -8.10 4.15 -7.48
N MET A 53 -8.88 4.18 -6.40
CA MET A 53 -9.31 2.95 -5.71
C MET A 53 -10.30 2.13 -6.54
N LEU A 54 -11.19 2.78 -7.26
CA LEU A 54 -12.09 2.10 -8.19
C LEU A 54 -11.31 1.45 -9.34
N MET A 55 -10.35 2.15 -9.92
CA MET A 55 -9.45 1.61 -10.93
C MET A 55 -8.70 0.40 -10.39
N SER A 56 -8.08 0.51 -9.22
CA SER A 56 -7.36 -0.59 -8.58
C SER A 56 -8.24 -1.83 -8.40
N ARG A 57 -9.47 -1.68 -7.93
CA ARG A 57 -10.40 -2.79 -7.77
C ARG A 57 -10.84 -3.44 -9.08
N ARG A 58 -10.81 -2.70 -10.18
CA ARG A 58 -11.16 -3.25 -11.52
C ARG A 58 -10.01 -4.04 -12.14
N VAL A 59 -8.76 -3.60 -11.92
CA VAL A 59 -7.60 -4.19 -12.60
C VAL A 59 -6.82 -5.19 -11.76
N SER A 60 -7.07 -5.24 -10.44
CA SER A 60 -6.31 -6.09 -9.52
C SER A 60 -7.15 -7.22 -8.96
N ALA A 61 -6.62 -8.44 -9.01
CA ALA A 61 -7.19 -9.60 -8.31
C ALA A 61 -6.78 -9.53 -6.83
N HIS A 62 -7.64 -8.93 -6.00
CA HIS A 62 -7.38 -8.80 -4.57
C HIS A 62 -7.57 -10.15 -3.87
N VAL A 63 -6.49 -10.66 -3.26
CA VAL A 63 -6.50 -11.82 -2.35
C VAL A 63 -5.97 -11.36 -1.01
N GLN A 64 -6.63 -11.78 0.07
CA GLN A 64 -6.30 -11.34 1.42
C GLN A 64 -6.06 -12.54 2.31
N THR A 65 -5.05 -12.43 3.16
CA THR A 65 -4.74 -13.39 4.21
C THR A 65 -4.64 -12.67 5.53
N LEU A 66 -5.13 -13.30 6.59
CA LEU A 66 -5.10 -12.75 7.94
C LEU A 66 -4.23 -13.64 8.82
N PHE A 67 -3.30 -13.03 9.54
CA PHE A 67 -2.46 -13.70 10.50
C PHE A 67 -2.49 -12.99 11.84
N GLU A 68 -2.57 -13.76 12.92
CA GLU A 68 -2.35 -13.28 14.28
C GLU A 68 -0.88 -13.46 14.64
N VAL A 69 -0.26 -12.42 15.21
CA VAL A 69 1.18 -12.43 15.54
C VAL A 69 1.38 -11.98 16.98
N ASP A 70 2.06 -12.81 17.79
CA ASP A 70 2.45 -12.45 19.14
C ASP A 70 3.58 -11.41 19.16
N TYR A 71 3.29 -10.24 19.67
CA TYR A 71 4.22 -9.10 19.78
C TYR A 71 4.89 -8.99 21.15
N THR A 72 4.73 -9.96 22.06
CA THR A 72 5.26 -9.91 23.43
C THR A 72 6.77 -9.61 23.46
N GLN A 73 7.57 -10.28 22.62
CA GLN A 73 9.01 -10.06 22.55
C GLN A 73 9.36 -8.68 21.97
N VAL A 74 8.66 -8.26 20.91
CA VAL A 74 8.82 -6.94 20.31
C VAL A 74 8.49 -5.85 21.33
N ALA A 75 7.43 -6.04 22.13
CA ALA A 75 7.05 -5.10 23.18
C ALA A 75 8.15 -4.96 24.26
N ARG A 76 8.75 -6.07 24.69
CA ARG A 76 9.87 -6.08 25.66
C ARG A 76 11.10 -5.36 25.09
N ILE A 77 11.50 -5.67 23.87
CA ILE A 77 12.65 -5.03 23.20
C ILE A 77 12.39 -3.53 23.05
N ARG A 78 11.17 -3.17 22.59
CA ARG A 78 10.78 -1.76 22.46
C ARG A 78 10.84 -1.02 23.78
N ALA A 79 10.31 -1.60 24.86
CA ALA A 79 10.36 -0.99 26.20
C ALA A 79 11.80 -0.73 26.66
N GLY A 80 12.70 -1.72 26.50
CA GLY A 80 14.11 -1.59 26.89
C GLY A 80 14.92 -0.60 26.03
N LYS A 81 14.50 -0.37 24.77
CA LYS A 81 15.23 0.51 23.82
C LYS A 81 14.62 1.90 23.68
N LYS A 82 13.43 2.14 24.25
CA LYS A 82 12.68 3.38 24.06
C LYS A 82 13.46 4.62 24.50
N GLN A 83 14.18 4.55 25.62
CA GLN A 83 14.97 5.66 26.15
C GLN A 83 16.19 5.94 25.24
N GLU A 84 16.95 4.92 24.85
CA GLU A 84 18.10 5.07 23.94
C GLU A 84 17.71 5.76 22.62
N PHE A 85 16.53 5.41 22.08
CA PHE A 85 16.02 6.05 20.86
C PHE A 85 15.56 7.49 21.09
N ALA A 86 14.93 7.77 22.24
CA ALA A 86 14.51 9.11 22.62
C ALA A 86 15.69 10.06 22.78
N GLU A 87 16.80 9.61 23.38
CA GLU A 87 18.06 10.37 23.50
C GLU A 87 18.65 10.73 22.12
N ARG A 88 18.35 9.94 21.09
CA ARG A 88 18.71 10.21 19.68
C ARG A 88 17.65 11.00 18.92
N GLY A 89 16.65 11.55 19.64
CA GLY A 89 15.56 12.34 19.05
C GLY A 89 14.55 11.54 18.22
N VAL A 90 14.42 10.22 18.47
CA VAL A 90 13.54 9.33 17.67
C VAL A 90 12.56 8.61 18.58
N ASN A 91 11.27 8.62 18.21
CA ASN A 91 10.26 7.81 18.87
C ASN A 91 10.23 6.38 18.29
N LEU A 92 10.61 5.39 19.07
CA LEU A 92 10.57 3.98 18.65
C LEU A 92 9.13 3.45 18.74
N THR A 93 8.50 3.28 17.60
CA THR A 93 7.14 2.73 17.45
C THR A 93 7.17 1.27 17.02
N TYR A 94 6.08 0.54 17.20
CA TYR A 94 5.90 -0.81 16.63
C TYR A 94 6.03 -0.82 15.10
N LEU A 95 5.61 0.25 14.45
CA LEU A 95 5.68 0.38 12.99
C LEU A 95 7.12 0.27 12.46
N ALA A 96 8.12 0.76 13.20
CA ALA A 96 9.53 0.61 12.81
C ALA A 96 9.97 -0.86 12.78
N PHE A 97 9.51 -1.68 13.74
CA PHE A 97 9.78 -3.13 13.74
C PHE A 97 9.09 -3.83 12.58
N ILE A 98 7.83 -3.47 12.32
CA ILE A 98 7.05 -4.00 11.18
C ILE A 98 7.78 -3.65 9.87
N ALA A 99 8.14 -2.40 9.68
CA ALA A 99 8.83 -1.94 8.48
C ALA A 99 10.17 -2.67 8.27
N LYS A 100 10.94 -2.90 9.35
CA LYS A 100 12.20 -3.66 9.26
C LYS A 100 11.96 -5.12 8.89
N ALA A 101 10.96 -5.77 9.47
CA ALA A 101 10.61 -7.14 9.16
C ALA A 101 10.12 -7.27 7.70
N VAL A 102 9.25 -6.36 7.25
CA VAL A 102 8.73 -6.31 5.88
C VAL A 102 9.90 -6.11 4.89
N ALA A 103 10.74 -5.09 5.08
CA ALA A 103 11.85 -4.81 4.19
C ALA A 103 12.82 -6.01 4.05
N ALA A 104 13.15 -6.68 5.17
CA ALA A 104 14.00 -7.86 5.14
C ALA A 104 13.36 -9.06 4.41
N ASN A 105 12.03 -9.23 4.53
CA ASN A 105 11.33 -10.33 3.88
C ASN A 105 11.06 -10.06 2.38
N LEU A 106 10.88 -8.81 1.97
CA LEU A 106 10.77 -8.46 0.54
C LEU A 106 12.04 -8.81 -0.23
N ARG A 107 13.22 -8.71 0.41
CA ARG A 107 14.49 -9.20 -0.19
C ARG A 107 14.52 -10.72 -0.32
N ARG A 108 13.98 -11.46 0.65
CA ARG A 108 13.90 -12.92 0.61
C ARG A 108 12.85 -13.44 -0.37
N HIS A 109 11.80 -12.65 -0.57
CA HIS A 109 10.65 -13.00 -1.40
C HIS A 109 10.39 -11.92 -2.48
N PRO A 110 11.26 -11.81 -3.51
CA PRO A 110 11.22 -10.69 -4.46
C PRO A 110 9.93 -10.62 -5.28
N ARG A 111 9.18 -11.73 -5.39
CA ARG A 111 7.86 -11.73 -6.04
C ARG A 111 6.80 -10.92 -5.28
N LEU A 112 7.00 -10.67 -3.99
CA LEU A 112 6.15 -9.78 -3.20
C LEU A 112 6.53 -8.29 -3.37
N ASN A 113 7.71 -8.02 -3.94
CA ASN A 113 8.19 -6.68 -4.29
C ASN A 113 8.15 -6.50 -5.81
N ALA A 114 6.99 -6.68 -6.40
CA ALA A 114 6.82 -6.72 -7.84
C ALA A 114 5.60 -5.93 -8.30
N ALA A 115 5.60 -5.52 -9.55
CA ALA A 115 4.45 -4.92 -10.23
C ALA A 115 4.06 -5.76 -11.44
N VAL A 116 2.80 -5.68 -11.82
CA VAL A 116 2.27 -6.36 -13.01
C VAL A 116 2.46 -5.44 -14.21
N GLY A 117 3.18 -5.93 -15.24
CA GLY A 117 3.20 -5.35 -16.58
C GLY A 117 2.07 -5.91 -17.44
N ALA A 118 2.08 -5.65 -18.75
CA ALA A 118 1.04 -6.18 -19.66
C ALA A 118 1.00 -7.72 -19.59
N ASP A 119 2.13 -8.38 -19.91
CA ASP A 119 2.29 -9.83 -19.90
C ASP A 119 3.52 -10.25 -19.10
N THR A 120 3.96 -9.44 -18.14
CA THR A 120 5.21 -9.64 -17.40
C THR A 120 5.06 -9.30 -15.92
N THR A 121 5.87 -9.95 -15.10
CA THR A 121 6.08 -9.56 -13.70
C THR A 121 7.36 -8.73 -13.63
N ILE A 122 7.26 -7.52 -13.14
CA ILE A 122 8.37 -6.58 -12.97
C ILE A 122 8.87 -6.69 -11.53
N LEU A 123 9.92 -7.46 -11.29
CA LEU A 123 10.56 -7.55 -9.98
C LEU A 123 11.32 -6.27 -9.68
N ARG A 124 10.97 -5.61 -8.58
CA ARG A 124 11.63 -4.36 -8.18
C ARG A 124 12.93 -4.65 -7.46
N HIS A 125 14.00 -3.97 -7.88
CA HIS A 125 15.31 -4.07 -7.22
C HIS A 125 15.33 -3.31 -5.90
N GLU A 126 14.77 -2.10 -5.86
CA GLU A 126 14.67 -1.26 -4.65
C GLU A 126 13.51 -1.76 -3.77
N VAL A 127 13.69 -1.65 -2.46
CA VAL A 127 12.61 -1.84 -1.48
C VAL A 127 12.21 -0.49 -0.92
N ASN A 128 11.16 0.08 -1.49
CA ASN A 128 10.65 1.40 -1.14
C ASN A 128 9.31 1.25 -0.42
N LEU A 129 9.28 1.46 0.90
CA LEU A 129 8.09 1.25 1.72
C LEU A 129 7.21 2.50 1.79
N GLY A 130 6.02 2.43 1.22
CA GLY A 130 4.96 3.39 1.44
C GLY A 130 4.35 3.23 2.83
N ILE A 131 4.26 4.31 3.58
CA ILE A 131 3.67 4.34 4.92
C ILE A 131 2.41 5.20 4.89
N ALA A 132 1.24 4.59 5.04
CA ALA A 132 -0.02 5.33 5.02
C ALA A 132 -0.16 6.24 6.24
N VAL A 133 -0.39 7.52 6.00
CA VAL A 133 -0.62 8.55 7.01
C VAL A 133 -2.01 9.15 6.83
N ALA A 134 -2.87 8.94 7.83
CA ALA A 134 -4.18 9.57 7.87
C ALA A 134 -4.05 11.05 8.24
N LEU A 135 -4.82 11.89 7.56
CA LEU A 135 -4.85 13.33 7.70
C LEU A 135 -6.31 13.78 7.78
N ASP A 136 -6.59 14.93 8.41
CA ASP A 136 -7.95 15.48 8.52
C ASP A 136 -8.61 15.68 7.15
N TRP A 137 -7.80 15.95 6.12
CA TRP A 137 -8.24 16.21 4.76
C TRP A 137 -8.10 15.02 3.80
N GLY A 138 -7.61 13.86 4.26
CA GLY A 138 -7.47 12.67 3.44
C GLY A 138 -6.39 11.69 3.90
N LEU A 139 -5.85 10.94 2.96
CA LEU A 139 -4.77 9.96 3.16
C LEU A 139 -3.63 10.28 2.22
N ILE A 140 -2.39 10.21 2.72
CA ILE A 140 -1.19 10.27 1.89
C ILE A 140 -0.26 9.13 2.24
N VAL A 141 0.54 8.68 1.28
CA VAL A 141 1.44 7.54 1.46
C VAL A 141 2.87 7.96 1.12
N PRO A 142 3.58 8.64 2.05
CA PRO A 142 4.99 8.92 1.88
C PRO A 142 5.81 7.64 1.84
N VAL A 143 6.96 7.68 1.16
CA VAL A 143 7.76 6.52 0.81
C VAL A 143 9.15 6.60 1.44
N VAL A 144 9.46 5.63 2.29
CA VAL A 144 10.81 5.39 2.78
C VAL A 144 11.59 4.64 1.70
N LYS A 145 12.53 5.33 1.07
CA LYS A 145 13.36 4.76 0.01
C LYS A 145 14.41 3.81 0.59
N GLN A 146 14.77 2.75 -0.16
CA GLN A 146 15.81 1.78 0.21
C GLN A 146 15.68 1.29 1.66
N ALA A 147 14.46 0.95 2.06
CA ALA A 147 14.12 0.63 3.46
C ALA A 147 14.88 -0.60 4.02
N ASP A 148 15.30 -1.50 3.15
CA ASP A 148 16.08 -2.68 3.48
C ASP A 148 17.52 -2.36 3.93
N GLU A 149 18.10 -1.27 3.43
CA GLU A 149 19.43 -0.80 3.79
C GLU A 149 19.45 -0.06 5.14
N LEU A 150 18.29 0.41 5.60
CA LEU A 150 18.20 1.18 6.83
C LEU A 150 18.24 0.30 8.08
N SER A 151 18.95 0.77 9.11
CA SER A 151 18.87 0.21 10.46
C SER A 151 17.49 0.47 11.07
N LEU A 152 17.16 -0.21 12.17
CA LEU A 152 15.91 0.06 12.90
C LEU A 152 15.79 1.54 13.33
N LEU A 153 16.89 2.16 13.74
CA LEU A 153 16.94 3.59 14.08
C LEU A 153 16.69 4.46 12.84
N GLY A 154 17.32 4.12 11.70
CA GLY A 154 17.13 4.82 10.44
C GLY A 154 15.68 4.78 9.97
N LEU A 155 15.05 3.60 10.02
CA LEU A 155 13.64 3.43 9.70
C LEU A 155 12.72 4.22 10.64
N ALA A 156 12.96 4.13 11.96
CA ALA A 156 12.16 4.86 12.94
C ALA A 156 12.25 6.38 12.71
N ARG A 157 13.44 6.90 12.40
CA ARG A 157 13.66 8.32 12.07
C ARG A 157 12.94 8.72 10.78
N ALA A 158 13.13 7.96 9.70
CA ALA A 158 12.50 8.25 8.42
C ALA A 158 10.97 8.22 8.50
N ILE A 159 10.40 7.23 9.17
CA ILE A 159 8.95 7.12 9.37
C ILE A 159 8.42 8.29 10.19
N SER A 160 9.11 8.69 11.26
CA SER A 160 8.71 9.81 12.11
C SER A 160 8.74 11.14 11.36
N ASP A 161 9.84 11.41 10.64
CA ASP A 161 10.03 12.61 9.84
C ASP A 161 8.99 12.73 8.72
N LEU A 162 8.83 11.69 7.92
CA LEU A 162 7.84 11.67 6.83
C LEU A 162 6.42 11.84 7.37
N GLY A 163 6.09 11.21 8.51
CA GLY A 163 4.79 11.34 9.15
C GLY A 163 4.51 12.76 9.65
N GLU A 164 5.49 13.44 10.23
CA GLU A 164 5.36 14.83 10.68
C GLU A 164 5.22 15.79 9.49
N ARG A 165 6.07 15.63 8.47
CA ARG A 165 6.01 16.47 7.26
C ARG A 165 4.73 16.23 6.45
N ALA A 166 4.18 15.02 6.49
CA ALA A 166 2.86 14.73 5.92
C ALA A 166 1.76 15.57 6.58
N ARG A 167 1.72 15.58 7.93
CA ARG A 167 0.71 16.35 8.69
C ARG A 167 0.86 17.85 8.50
N THR A 168 2.09 18.34 8.38
CA THR A 168 2.40 19.76 8.20
C THR A 168 2.43 20.20 6.73
N LYS A 169 2.04 19.35 5.79
CA LYS A 169 2.03 19.60 4.33
C LYS A 169 3.40 20.02 3.75
N LYS A 170 4.46 19.44 4.29
CA LYS A 170 5.85 19.74 3.91
C LYS A 170 6.54 18.59 3.14
N LEU A 171 5.79 17.64 2.62
CA LEU A 171 6.34 16.58 1.78
C LEU A 171 6.69 17.12 0.39
N ASN A 172 7.82 16.65 -0.14
CA ASN A 172 8.18 16.88 -1.52
C ASN A 172 7.42 15.89 -2.44
N PRO A 173 7.12 16.24 -3.70
CA PRO A 173 6.43 15.36 -4.64
C PRO A 173 7.12 14.00 -4.83
N ASP A 174 8.44 13.95 -4.81
CA ASP A 174 9.21 12.70 -4.98
C ASP A 174 9.09 11.74 -3.79
N GLU A 175 8.70 12.25 -2.63
CA GLU A 175 8.55 11.45 -1.41
C GLU A 175 7.25 10.63 -1.36
N VAL A 176 6.34 10.86 -2.31
CA VAL A 176 5.09 10.09 -2.45
C VAL A 176 5.09 9.20 -3.70
N GLN A 177 6.24 9.10 -4.35
CA GLN A 177 6.39 8.34 -5.60
C GLN A 177 7.35 7.17 -5.45
N ARG A 178 7.25 6.21 -6.40
CA ARG A 178 8.13 5.04 -6.50
C ARG A 178 8.11 4.13 -5.26
N GLY A 179 7.00 4.09 -4.53
CA GLY A 179 6.76 3.02 -3.56
C GLY A 179 6.67 1.67 -4.25
N THR A 180 7.14 0.61 -3.60
CA THR A 180 7.09 -0.75 -4.13
C THR A 180 6.25 -1.68 -3.27
N PHE A 181 5.97 -1.30 -2.03
CA PHE A 181 5.13 -1.99 -1.09
C PHE A 181 4.53 -1.00 -0.10
N SER A 182 3.26 -1.16 0.28
CA SER A 182 2.58 -0.25 1.20
C SER A 182 2.26 -0.89 2.54
N ILE A 183 2.48 -0.15 3.62
CA ILE A 183 2.07 -0.51 4.99
C ILE A 183 0.98 0.45 5.43
N THR A 184 -0.19 -0.10 5.81
CA THR A 184 -1.30 0.64 6.39
C THR A 184 -1.51 0.24 7.84
N ASN A 185 -1.97 1.15 8.68
CA ASN A 185 -2.24 0.88 10.09
C ASN A 185 -3.64 1.34 10.48
N PRO A 186 -4.68 0.52 10.25
CA PRO A 186 -6.06 0.84 10.67
C PRO A 186 -6.26 0.73 12.19
N GLY A 187 -5.33 0.10 12.91
CA GLY A 187 -5.41 -0.07 14.35
C GLY A 187 -5.44 1.25 15.15
N VAL A 188 -4.93 2.34 14.56
CA VAL A 188 -5.03 3.69 15.17
C VAL A 188 -6.48 4.17 15.33
N PHE A 189 -7.41 3.58 14.61
CA PHE A 189 -8.85 3.83 14.68
C PHE A 189 -9.62 2.76 15.48
N GLY A 190 -8.90 1.86 16.18
CA GLY A 190 -9.50 0.76 16.96
C GLY A 190 -9.96 -0.45 16.12
N SER A 191 -9.58 -0.52 14.84
CA SER A 191 -9.91 -1.66 14.00
C SER A 191 -9.07 -2.89 14.37
N LEU A 192 -9.72 -4.05 14.47
CA LEU A 192 -9.04 -5.35 14.68
C LEU A 192 -8.41 -5.90 13.40
N ALA A 193 -9.02 -5.60 12.25
CA ALA A 193 -8.55 -6.04 10.94
C ALA A 193 -8.99 -5.05 9.87
N GLY A 194 -8.31 -5.08 8.72
CA GLY A 194 -8.65 -4.28 7.56
C GLY A 194 -8.45 -5.07 6.29
N LEU A 195 -9.25 -4.79 5.27
CA LEU A 195 -9.12 -5.35 3.94
C LEU A 195 -8.56 -4.26 3.01
N PRO A 196 -7.23 -4.23 2.79
CA PRO A 196 -6.61 -3.16 2.01
C PRO A 196 -7.00 -3.24 0.53
N ILE A 197 -7.10 -2.08 -0.10
CA ILE A 197 -7.14 -1.96 -1.56
C ILE A 197 -5.71 -1.68 -2.02
N LEU A 198 -5.25 -2.38 -3.05
CA LEU A 198 -3.91 -2.20 -3.61
C LEU A 198 -3.72 -0.77 -4.11
N ASN A 199 -2.65 -0.13 -3.67
CA ASN A 199 -2.28 1.21 -4.11
C ASN A 199 -1.45 1.11 -5.40
N GLN A 200 -2.11 0.91 -6.52
CA GLN A 200 -1.45 0.75 -7.82
C GLN A 200 -0.46 1.89 -8.13
N PRO A 201 0.68 1.59 -8.75
CA PRO A 201 1.16 0.30 -9.29
C PRO A 201 2.04 -0.52 -8.32
N GLN A 202 1.80 -0.42 -7.00
CA GLN A 202 2.56 -1.09 -5.94
C GLN A 202 2.02 -2.49 -5.68
#